data_cd937724fd3f549d173a8396c1d32d84
#
_entry.id   cd937724fd3f549d173a8396c1d32d84
#
_cell.length_a   1.000
_cell.length_b   1.000
_cell.length_c   1.000
_cell.angle_alpha   90.00
_cell.angle_beta   90.00
_cell.angle_gamma   90.00
#
_symmetry.space_group_name_H-M   'P 1'
#
loop_
_entity.id
_entity.type
_entity.pdbx_description
1 polymer ?
#
loop_
_entity_poly.entity_id
_entity_poly.type
_entity_poly.pdbx_seq_one_letter_code
_entity_poly.pdbx_strand_id
1 'polypeptide(L)'
;LGDVYKRQIQNGLLAVTLAPLANMIPAVGEEAGWRGYMMPRLKERLGLLNGRLLGGIIWGVWHWPLMLLVGYEYGTNYLGAPLLGLVVWCVVCFALNTLLDWLYEKTGCIWVPAIAHGALNAVASMPVVLTDPAEASYYTVLGPMPIGLIGMLPVLAVAVWLTLRQMKQEEKN
;
A
#
# COMPACT_ATOMS: atom_id res chain seq x y z
N LEU A 1 28.92 16.74 -3.74
CA LEU A 1 27.51 17.16 -4.00
C LEU A 1 27.02 16.61 -5.35
N GLY A 2 27.77 16.75 -6.47
CA GLY A 2 27.32 16.30 -7.80
C GLY A 2 27.03 14.79 -7.90
N ASP A 3 27.79 13.95 -7.23
CA ASP A 3 27.59 12.49 -7.27
C ASP A 3 26.38 12.01 -6.45
N VAL A 4 26.03 12.74 -5.39
CA VAL A 4 24.81 12.46 -4.60
C VAL A 4 23.57 12.72 -5.46
N TYR A 5 23.50 13.87 -6.13
CA TYR A 5 22.38 14.19 -7.02
C TYR A 5 22.26 13.25 -8.21
N LYS A 6 23.39 12.83 -8.81
CA LYS A 6 23.37 11.82 -9.89
C LYS A 6 22.77 10.49 -9.42
N ARG A 7 23.18 10.01 -8.23
CA ARG A 7 22.63 8.78 -7.64
C ARG A 7 21.13 8.92 -7.33
N GLN A 8 20.71 10.06 -6.80
CA GLN A 8 19.29 10.32 -6.52
C GLN A 8 18.46 10.29 -7.80
N ILE A 9 18.93 10.94 -8.88
CA ILE A 9 18.25 10.91 -10.19
C ILE A 9 18.19 9.48 -10.74
N GLN A 10 19.32 8.75 -10.71
CA GLN A 10 19.37 7.37 -11.19
C GLN A 10 18.43 6.45 -10.41
N ASN A 11 18.43 6.55 -9.07
CA ASN A 11 17.55 5.77 -8.22
C ASN A 11 16.08 6.13 -8.42
N GLY A 12 15.79 7.43 -8.59
CA GLY A 12 14.45 7.90 -8.93
C GLY A 12 13.94 7.34 -10.26
N LEU A 13 14.78 7.35 -11.30
CA LEU A 13 14.46 6.77 -12.60
C LEU A 13 14.23 5.24 -12.50
N LEU A 14 15.09 4.52 -11.77
CA LEU A 14 14.92 3.09 -11.54
C LEU A 14 13.61 2.77 -10.79
N ALA A 15 13.29 3.57 -9.76
CA ALA A 15 12.08 3.38 -8.95
C ALA A 15 10.78 3.55 -9.76
N VAL A 16 10.77 4.41 -10.78
CA VAL A 16 9.57 4.63 -11.61
C VAL A 16 9.56 3.80 -12.91
N THR A 17 10.64 3.10 -13.25
CA THR A 17 10.73 2.32 -14.49
C THR A 17 10.89 0.81 -14.24
N LEU A 18 12.05 0.37 -13.79
CA LEU A 18 12.37 -1.05 -13.65
C LEU A 18 11.92 -1.65 -12.32
N ALA A 19 11.97 -0.88 -11.23
CA ALA A 19 11.59 -1.38 -9.91
C ALA A 19 10.12 -1.85 -9.83
N PRO A 20 9.13 -1.19 -10.45
CA PRO A 20 7.76 -1.70 -10.54
C PRO A 20 7.67 -3.08 -11.17
N LEU A 21 8.41 -3.33 -12.25
CA LEU A 21 8.43 -4.61 -12.94
C LEU A 21 9.11 -5.69 -12.10
N ALA A 22 10.22 -5.39 -11.44
CA ALA A 22 10.90 -6.31 -10.55
C ALA A 22 10.02 -6.66 -9.33
N ASN A 23 9.40 -5.66 -8.70
CA ASN A 23 8.50 -5.87 -7.56
C ASN A 23 7.17 -6.53 -7.94
N MET A 24 6.75 -6.48 -9.21
CA MET A 24 5.57 -7.19 -9.69
C MET A 24 5.67 -8.70 -9.49
N ILE A 25 6.88 -9.28 -9.59
CA ILE A 25 7.08 -10.73 -9.48
C ILE A 25 6.63 -11.28 -8.11
N PRO A 26 7.13 -10.78 -6.96
CA PRO A 26 6.59 -11.18 -5.67
C PRO A 26 5.14 -10.72 -5.48
N ALA A 27 4.78 -9.53 -5.96
CA ALA A 27 3.44 -8.99 -5.81
C ALA A 27 2.36 -9.85 -6.48
N VAL A 28 2.64 -10.50 -7.62
CA VAL A 28 1.64 -11.37 -8.26
C VAL A 28 1.25 -12.56 -7.37
N GLY A 29 2.16 -13.07 -6.56
CA GLY A 29 1.84 -14.12 -5.58
C GLY A 29 0.85 -13.64 -4.53
N GLU A 30 1.03 -12.44 -4.01
CA GLU A 30 0.08 -11.82 -3.08
C GLU A 30 -1.26 -11.51 -3.76
N GLU A 31 -1.23 -10.88 -4.94
CA GLU A 31 -2.44 -10.51 -5.67
C GLU A 31 -3.29 -11.71 -6.07
N ALA A 32 -2.67 -12.85 -6.41
CA ALA A 32 -3.40 -14.10 -6.65
C ALA A 32 -4.20 -14.55 -5.42
N GLY A 33 -3.62 -14.43 -4.23
CA GLY A 33 -4.30 -14.72 -2.97
C GLY A 33 -5.36 -13.67 -2.61
N TRP A 34 -4.96 -12.40 -2.61
CA TRP A 34 -5.84 -11.32 -2.17
C TRP A 34 -6.97 -11.05 -3.18
N ARG A 35 -6.65 -10.69 -4.42
CA ARG A 35 -7.61 -10.25 -5.44
C ARG A 35 -8.19 -11.41 -6.22
N GLY A 36 -7.36 -12.43 -6.51
CA GLY A 36 -7.84 -13.61 -7.24
C GLY A 36 -8.73 -14.53 -6.41
N TYR A 37 -8.55 -14.59 -5.09
CA TYR A 37 -9.27 -15.52 -4.23
C TYR A 37 -10.10 -14.85 -3.13
N MET A 38 -9.45 -14.09 -2.22
CA MET A 38 -10.07 -13.63 -0.98
C MET A 38 -11.10 -12.51 -1.21
N MET A 39 -10.74 -11.47 -1.95
CA MET A 39 -11.58 -10.29 -2.12
C MET A 39 -12.93 -10.59 -2.77
N PRO A 40 -13.04 -11.39 -3.85
CA PRO A 40 -14.34 -11.76 -4.41
C PRO A 40 -15.26 -12.42 -3.38
N ARG A 41 -14.72 -13.34 -2.56
CA ARG A 41 -15.50 -14.05 -1.53
C ARG A 41 -15.92 -13.17 -0.37
N LEU A 42 -15.07 -12.26 0.06
CA LEU A 42 -15.43 -11.30 1.11
C LEU A 42 -16.55 -10.37 0.62
N LYS A 43 -16.46 -9.85 -0.60
CA LYS A 43 -17.49 -8.98 -1.16
C LYS A 43 -18.81 -9.69 -1.39
N GLU A 44 -18.78 -10.92 -1.87
CA GLU A 44 -19.99 -11.75 -2.04
C GLU A 44 -20.73 -11.95 -0.71
N ARG A 45 -20.01 -12.16 0.40
CA ARG A 45 -20.62 -12.43 1.71
C ARG A 45 -20.97 -11.19 2.51
N LEU A 46 -20.20 -10.12 2.40
CA LEU A 46 -20.26 -8.96 3.30
C LEU A 46 -20.65 -7.67 2.58
N GLY A 47 -20.81 -7.70 1.26
CA GLY A 47 -20.96 -6.51 0.42
C GLY A 47 -19.65 -5.79 0.18
N LEU A 48 -19.69 -4.80 -0.71
CA LEU A 48 -18.51 -4.09 -1.20
C LEU A 48 -17.70 -3.43 -0.08
N LEU A 49 -18.36 -2.60 0.74
CA LEU A 49 -17.68 -1.82 1.78
C LEU A 49 -17.04 -2.72 2.83
N ASN A 50 -17.84 -3.62 3.44
CA ASN A 50 -17.34 -4.49 4.51
C ASN A 50 -16.30 -5.48 4.00
N GLY A 51 -16.45 -5.99 2.76
CA GLY A 51 -15.47 -6.83 2.10
C GLY A 51 -14.11 -6.12 1.95
N ARG A 52 -14.10 -4.86 1.50
CA ARG A 52 -12.88 -4.05 1.38
C ARG A 52 -12.26 -3.70 2.73
N LEU A 53 -13.08 -3.33 3.72
CA LEU A 53 -12.62 -3.03 5.07
C LEU A 53 -11.94 -4.27 5.69
N LEU A 54 -12.64 -5.41 5.69
CA LEU A 54 -12.09 -6.62 6.26
C LEU A 54 -10.86 -7.12 5.49
N GLY A 55 -10.88 -7.06 4.16
CA GLY A 55 -9.74 -7.43 3.33
C GLY A 55 -8.50 -6.58 3.61
N GLY A 56 -8.66 -5.26 3.77
CA GLY A 56 -7.58 -4.35 4.15
C GLY A 56 -7.05 -4.63 5.56
N ILE A 57 -7.93 -4.90 6.52
CA ILE A 57 -7.52 -5.28 7.88
C ILE A 57 -6.74 -6.60 7.87
N ILE A 58 -7.22 -7.62 7.18
CA ILE A 58 -6.53 -8.92 7.07
C ILE A 58 -5.14 -8.74 6.46
N TRP A 59 -5.03 -7.97 5.38
CA TRP A 59 -3.75 -7.68 4.73
C TRP A 59 -2.81 -6.88 5.64
N GLY A 60 -3.33 -5.91 6.40
CA GLY A 60 -2.57 -5.17 7.40
C GLY A 60 -2.05 -6.06 8.52
N VAL A 61 -2.91 -6.89 9.11
CA VAL A 61 -2.56 -7.84 10.18
C VAL A 61 -1.54 -8.88 9.72
N TRP A 62 -1.60 -9.29 8.45
CA TRP A 62 -0.64 -10.20 7.86
C TRP A 62 0.81 -9.65 7.91
N HIS A 63 0.99 -8.33 7.88
CA HIS A 63 2.30 -7.69 8.04
C HIS A 63 2.76 -7.55 9.49
N TRP A 64 1.87 -7.64 10.48
CA TRP A 64 2.22 -7.39 11.88
C TRP A 64 3.40 -8.20 12.41
N PRO A 65 3.56 -9.49 12.08
CA PRO A 65 4.74 -10.24 12.51
C PRO A 65 6.06 -9.60 12.04
N LEU A 66 6.12 -9.13 10.80
CA LEU A 66 7.32 -8.46 10.27
C LEU A 66 7.51 -7.09 10.91
N MET A 67 6.44 -6.33 11.13
CA MET A 67 6.51 -5.03 11.81
C MET A 67 7.02 -5.16 13.24
N LEU A 68 6.57 -6.18 13.96
CA LEU A 68 6.95 -6.41 15.37
C LEU A 68 8.34 -7.02 15.52
N LEU A 69 8.76 -7.92 14.62
CA LEU A 69 10.00 -8.68 14.77
C LEU A 69 11.21 -7.99 14.15
N VAL A 70 11.02 -7.31 13.02
CA VAL A 70 12.12 -6.70 12.25
C VAL A 70 11.94 -5.21 11.98
N GLY A 71 10.89 -4.58 12.52
CA GLY A 71 10.64 -3.15 12.34
C GLY A 71 10.26 -2.78 10.91
N TYR A 72 9.56 -3.67 10.22
CA TYR A 72 9.11 -3.42 8.85
C TYR A 72 8.27 -2.14 8.77
N GLU A 73 8.42 -1.35 7.73
CA GLU A 73 7.77 -0.06 7.40
C GLU A 73 8.20 1.14 8.26
N TYR A 74 8.11 1.07 9.59
CA TYR A 74 8.32 2.24 10.46
C TYR A 74 9.56 2.14 11.34
N GLY A 75 10.30 1.00 11.30
CA GLY A 75 11.36 0.73 12.25
C GLY A 75 10.82 0.28 13.61
N THR A 76 11.65 0.38 14.65
CA THR A 76 11.30 -0.02 16.01
C THR A 76 11.13 1.16 16.97
N ASN A 77 11.61 2.34 16.58
CA ASN A 77 11.58 3.56 17.40
C ASN A 77 10.84 4.69 16.66
N TYR A 78 9.53 4.76 16.85
CA TYR A 78 8.66 5.80 16.27
C TYR A 78 7.56 6.17 17.25
N LEU A 79 6.86 7.29 16.98
CA LEU A 79 5.76 7.77 17.81
C LEU A 79 4.69 6.71 18.00
N GLY A 80 4.42 6.34 19.24
CA GLY A 80 3.38 5.36 19.60
C GLY A 80 3.70 3.92 19.23
N ALA A 81 4.99 3.59 19.01
CA ALA A 81 5.43 2.23 18.71
C ALA A 81 5.07 1.25 19.84
N PRO A 82 4.72 -0.01 19.51
CA PRO A 82 4.43 -0.51 18.16
C PRO A 82 2.97 -0.25 17.73
N LEU A 83 2.06 0.07 18.66
CA LEU A 83 0.61 0.02 18.45
C LEU A 83 0.12 0.99 17.36
N LEU A 84 0.60 2.23 17.37
CA LEU A 84 0.17 3.23 16.39
C LEU A 84 0.51 2.78 14.96
N GLY A 85 1.71 2.24 14.75
CA GLY A 85 2.12 1.73 13.44
C GLY A 85 1.25 0.59 12.95
N LEU A 86 0.90 -0.36 13.82
CA LEU A 86 0.01 -1.48 13.47
C LEU A 86 -1.37 -1.00 12.99
N VAL A 87 -1.94 -0.02 13.68
CA VAL A 87 -3.24 0.57 13.31
C VAL A 87 -3.14 1.37 12.02
N VAL A 88 -2.14 2.26 11.91
CA VAL A 88 -1.93 3.08 10.71
C VAL A 88 -1.71 2.18 9.50
N TRP A 89 -0.94 1.09 9.64
CA TRP A 89 -0.72 0.14 8.57
C TRP A 89 -2.00 -0.54 8.08
N CYS A 90 -2.92 -0.89 8.98
CA CYS A 90 -4.22 -1.42 8.56
C CYS A 90 -5.02 -0.38 7.73
N VAL A 91 -4.93 0.90 8.05
CA VAL A 91 -5.60 1.96 7.26
C VAL A 91 -4.91 2.13 5.90
N VAL A 92 -3.58 2.08 5.84
CA VAL A 92 -2.81 2.06 4.58
C VAL A 92 -3.23 0.87 3.73
N CYS A 93 -3.22 -0.33 4.31
CA CYS A 93 -3.65 -1.55 3.61
C CYS A 93 -5.10 -1.49 3.13
N PHE A 94 -6.02 -0.89 3.88
CA PHE A 94 -7.38 -0.66 3.40
C PHE A 94 -7.41 0.23 2.15
N ALA A 95 -6.69 1.34 2.16
CA ALA A 95 -6.64 2.26 1.02
C ALA A 95 -6.05 1.58 -0.22
N LEU A 96 -4.91 0.92 -0.08
CA LEU A 96 -4.23 0.18 -1.15
C LEU A 96 -5.06 -1.02 -1.63
N ASN A 97 -5.64 -1.80 -0.70
CA ASN A 97 -6.53 -2.90 -1.01
C ASN A 97 -7.69 -2.46 -1.91
N THR A 98 -8.30 -1.32 -1.58
CA THR A 98 -9.43 -0.78 -2.36
C THR A 98 -9.01 -0.42 -3.78
N LEU A 99 -7.86 0.23 -3.96
CA LEU A 99 -7.35 0.59 -5.29
C LEU A 99 -7.03 -0.64 -6.14
N LEU A 100 -6.32 -1.61 -5.55
CA LEU A 100 -5.91 -2.82 -6.27
C LEU A 100 -7.12 -3.71 -6.58
N ASP A 101 -8.10 -3.80 -5.67
CA ASP A 101 -9.36 -4.49 -5.90
C ASP A 101 -10.16 -3.84 -7.04
N TRP A 102 -10.26 -2.51 -7.04
CA TRP A 102 -10.91 -1.77 -8.13
C TRP A 102 -10.22 -2.00 -9.48
N LEU A 103 -8.89 -2.00 -9.54
CA LEU A 103 -8.14 -2.31 -10.77
C LEU A 103 -8.44 -3.73 -11.26
N TYR A 104 -8.48 -4.70 -10.35
CA TYR A 104 -8.81 -6.08 -10.68
C TYR A 104 -10.24 -6.20 -11.20
N GLU A 105 -11.22 -5.57 -10.56
CA GLU A 105 -12.62 -5.56 -11.03
C GLU A 105 -12.78 -4.96 -12.43
N LYS A 106 -12.01 -3.90 -12.73
CA LYS A 106 -12.09 -3.23 -14.03
C LYS A 106 -11.45 -4.01 -15.17
N THR A 107 -10.49 -4.85 -14.88
CA THR A 107 -9.67 -5.50 -15.91
C THR A 107 -9.87 -7.01 -15.98
N GLY A 108 -10.30 -7.65 -14.89
CA GLY A 108 -10.33 -9.10 -14.75
C GLY A 108 -8.96 -9.77 -14.83
N CYS A 109 -7.88 -8.98 -14.79
CA CYS A 109 -6.52 -9.44 -15.03
C CYS A 109 -5.64 -9.20 -13.79
N ILE A 110 -5.10 -10.27 -13.23
CA ILE A 110 -4.28 -10.22 -12.00
C ILE A 110 -2.97 -9.45 -12.18
N TRP A 111 -2.43 -9.38 -13.37
CA TRP A 111 -1.20 -8.67 -13.67
C TRP A 111 -1.34 -7.14 -13.50
N VAL A 112 -2.54 -6.61 -13.68
CA VAL A 112 -2.78 -5.16 -13.53
C VAL A 112 -2.65 -4.71 -12.07
N PRO A 113 -3.33 -5.30 -11.09
CA PRO A 113 -3.04 -4.99 -9.68
C PRO A 113 -1.63 -5.40 -9.27
N ALA A 114 -1.04 -6.47 -9.82
CA ALA A 114 0.32 -6.87 -9.48
C ALA A 114 1.37 -5.82 -9.89
N ILE A 115 1.29 -5.23 -11.09
CA ILE A 115 2.22 -4.16 -11.48
C ILE A 115 1.96 -2.88 -10.68
N ALA A 116 0.70 -2.56 -10.38
CA ALA A 116 0.36 -1.43 -9.54
C ALA A 116 0.89 -1.59 -8.10
N HIS A 117 0.77 -2.80 -7.53
CA HIS A 117 1.35 -3.16 -6.23
C HIS A 117 2.88 -3.05 -6.26
N GLY A 118 3.52 -3.60 -7.29
CA GLY A 118 4.97 -3.46 -7.48
C GLY A 118 5.43 -2.01 -7.60
N ALA A 119 4.65 -1.16 -8.27
CA ALA A 119 4.91 0.28 -8.35
C ALA A 119 4.75 0.98 -6.99
N LEU A 120 3.75 0.62 -6.21
CA LEU A 120 3.55 1.12 -4.84
C LEU A 120 4.74 0.75 -3.95
N ASN A 121 5.21 -0.50 -3.99
CA ASN A 121 6.39 -0.94 -3.24
C ASN A 121 7.66 -0.18 -3.65
N ALA A 122 7.84 0.07 -4.96
CA ALA A 122 8.96 0.83 -5.46
C ALA A 122 8.94 2.29 -5.00
N VAL A 123 7.77 2.95 -5.06
CA VAL A 123 7.60 4.35 -4.64
C VAL A 123 7.66 4.49 -3.13
N ALA A 124 7.14 3.55 -2.36
CA ALA A 124 7.20 3.58 -0.90
C ALA A 124 8.64 3.57 -0.37
N SER A 125 9.57 2.95 -1.08
CA SER A 125 11.00 2.92 -0.73
C SER A 125 11.78 4.18 -1.16
N MET A 126 11.23 5.03 -2.06
CA MET A 126 11.93 6.22 -2.57
C MET A 126 12.37 7.21 -1.48
N PRO A 127 11.56 7.56 -0.47
CA PRO A 127 11.99 8.51 0.54
C PRO A 127 13.21 8.03 1.33
N VAL A 128 13.33 6.72 1.58
CA VAL A 128 14.52 6.13 2.24
C VAL A 128 15.79 6.34 1.41
N VAL A 129 15.66 6.33 0.07
CA VAL A 129 16.77 6.54 -0.86
C VAL A 129 17.11 8.04 -0.99
N LEU A 130 16.14 8.91 -0.76
CA LEU A 130 16.27 10.37 -0.95
C LEU A 130 16.63 11.11 0.34
N THR A 131 16.42 10.50 1.52
CA THR A 131 16.73 11.08 2.83
C THR A 131 18.05 10.54 3.37
N ASP A 132 18.68 11.28 4.27
CA ASP A 132 19.83 10.80 5.03
C ASP A 132 19.33 9.74 6.03
N PRO A 133 19.91 8.51 6.05
CA PRO A 133 19.55 7.50 7.04
C PRO A 133 19.73 7.96 8.49
N ALA A 134 20.60 8.92 8.75
CA ALA A 134 20.80 9.53 10.07
C ALA A 134 19.60 10.40 10.52
N GLU A 135 18.75 10.83 9.58
CA GLU A 135 17.55 11.62 9.83
C GLU A 135 16.27 10.79 9.87
N ALA A 136 16.37 9.48 10.11
CA ALA A 136 15.20 8.62 10.28
C ALA A 136 14.30 9.22 11.38
N SER A 137 13.22 9.86 10.94
CA SER A 137 12.37 10.66 11.79
C SER A 137 11.58 9.76 12.74
N TYR A 138 11.57 10.12 14.03
CA TYR A 138 10.66 9.53 15.01
C TYR A 138 9.17 9.62 14.59
N TYR A 139 8.85 10.53 13.70
CA TYR A 139 7.50 10.76 13.19
C TYR A 139 7.19 10.04 11.87
N THR A 140 7.97 9.05 11.46
CA THR A 140 7.74 8.29 10.20
C THR A 140 6.33 7.74 10.06
N VAL A 141 5.72 7.32 11.16
CA VAL A 141 4.32 6.83 11.19
C VAL A 141 3.29 7.91 10.82
N LEU A 142 3.63 9.18 11.00
CA LEU A 142 2.77 10.30 10.59
C LEU A 142 3.00 10.71 9.14
N GLY A 143 4.20 10.58 8.63
CA GLY A 143 4.55 10.96 7.27
C GLY A 143 5.83 11.80 7.20
N PRO A 144 6.15 12.33 6.05
CA PRO A 144 5.36 12.56 4.81
C PRO A 144 5.27 11.37 3.85
N MET A 145 5.84 10.22 4.19
CA MET A 145 5.85 9.04 3.33
C MET A 145 4.43 8.56 2.98
N PRO A 146 4.22 7.98 1.77
CA PRO A 146 2.91 7.46 1.35
C PRO A 146 2.30 6.41 2.29
N ILE A 147 3.14 5.78 3.11
CA ILE A 147 2.75 4.80 4.13
C ILE A 147 2.47 5.44 5.50
N GLY A 148 2.73 6.74 5.69
CA GLY A 148 2.42 7.48 6.91
C GLY A 148 1.00 8.02 6.90
N LEU A 149 0.47 8.31 8.10
CA LEU A 149 -0.92 8.75 8.29
C LEU A 149 -1.30 9.97 7.44
N ILE A 150 -0.42 10.95 7.32
CA ILE A 150 -0.65 12.17 6.52
C ILE A 150 -0.39 11.89 5.04
N GLY A 151 0.71 11.19 4.73
CA GLY A 151 1.11 10.91 3.35
C GLY A 151 0.12 10.02 2.60
N MET A 152 -0.62 9.14 3.29
CA MET A 152 -1.64 8.30 2.67
C MET A 152 -2.99 9.00 2.45
N LEU A 153 -3.24 10.19 3.00
CA LEU A 153 -4.55 10.85 2.88
C LEU A 153 -5.07 10.98 1.45
N PRO A 154 -4.26 11.34 0.44
CA PRO A 154 -4.74 11.39 -0.95
C PRO A 154 -5.21 10.02 -1.45
N VAL A 155 -4.47 8.96 -1.14
CA VAL A 155 -4.79 7.59 -1.55
C VAL A 155 -6.05 7.10 -0.84
N LEU A 156 -6.16 7.39 0.45
CA LEU A 156 -7.35 7.08 1.25
C LEU A 156 -8.60 7.81 0.73
N ALA A 157 -8.47 9.09 0.39
CA ALA A 157 -9.57 9.86 -0.19
C ALA A 157 -10.06 9.25 -1.52
N VAL A 158 -9.15 8.84 -2.39
CA VAL A 158 -9.49 8.15 -3.63
C VAL A 158 -10.15 6.80 -3.36
N ALA A 159 -9.63 6.02 -2.40
CA ALA A 159 -10.21 4.72 -2.03
C ALA A 159 -11.65 4.85 -1.50
N VAL A 160 -11.89 5.82 -0.62
CA VAL A 160 -13.24 6.12 -0.10
C VAL A 160 -14.16 6.57 -1.24
N TRP A 161 -13.71 7.50 -2.07
CA TRP A 161 -14.49 7.98 -3.23
C TRP A 161 -14.87 6.85 -4.20
N LEU A 162 -13.93 5.96 -4.53
CA LEU A 162 -14.18 4.81 -5.38
C LEU A 162 -15.24 3.88 -4.77
N THR A 163 -15.12 3.58 -3.49
CA THR A 163 -16.07 2.71 -2.79
C THR A 163 -17.48 3.32 -2.79
N LEU A 164 -17.61 4.58 -2.41
CA LEU A 164 -18.90 5.27 -2.39
C LEU A 164 -19.53 5.39 -3.78
N ARG A 165 -18.71 5.63 -4.80
CA ARG A 165 -19.17 5.69 -6.19
C ARG A 165 -19.71 4.33 -6.66
N GLN A 166 -19.05 3.24 -6.35
CA GLN A 166 -19.48 1.89 -6.74
C GLN A 166 -20.76 1.49 -6.00
N MET A 167 -20.85 1.75 -4.68
CA MET A 167 -22.08 1.49 -3.93
C MET A 167 -23.30 2.18 -4.53
N LYS A 168 -23.16 3.46 -4.91
CA LYS A 168 -24.23 4.19 -5.59
C LYS A 168 -24.60 3.65 -6.98
N GLN A 169 -23.70 2.93 -7.63
CA GLN A 169 -23.98 2.27 -8.91
C GLN A 169 -24.72 0.94 -8.69
N GLU A 170 -24.40 0.20 -7.65
CA GLU A 170 -25.07 -1.04 -7.27
C GLU A 170 -26.53 -0.81 -6.84
N GLU A 171 -26.82 0.32 -6.15
CA GLU A 171 -28.18 0.71 -5.76
C GLU A 171 -29.11 1.07 -6.93
N LYS A 172 -28.54 1.36 -8.12
CA LYS A 172 -29.30 1.79 -9.30
C LYS A 172 -29.59 0.65 -10.28
N ASN A 173 -28.96 -0.50 -10.09
CA ASN A 173 -29.12 -1.68 -10.94
C ASN A 173 -29.97 -2.73 -10.26
#